data_6d0a44be3a9ce604a42bae6d788d6872
#
_entry.id   6d0a44be3a9ce604a42bae6d788d6872
#
_cell.length_a   1.000
_cell.length_b   1.000
_cell.length_c   1.000
_cell.angle_alpha   90.00
_cell.angle_beta   90.00
_cell.angle_gamma   90.00
#
_symmetry.space_group_name_H-M   'P 1'
#
loop_
_entity.id
_entity.type
_entity.pdbx_description
1 polymer ?
#
loop_
_entity_poly.entity_id
_entity_poly.type
_entity_poly.pdbx_seq_one_letter_code
_entity_poly.pdbx_strand_id
1 'polypeptide(L)'
;MEYAMRKTERAARSVKTQFLIFLVTLFVFLLIFCILLIYTATQAMLSENLQYIQEDQTEFQTALNEMSSQAATAAKRIQYDTACRTFLSATQWNQISPSLIREVNAAIGAAQLGDSMLAEIAFVSDPVNWSSLFLPSQLAEMQQAMPEKRELVPLGIYTPGKPRSASYFV
;
A
#
# COMPACT_ATOMS: atom_id res chain seq x y z
N MET A 1 -2.11 -25.25 -85.69
CA MET A 1 -2.95 -25.37 -84.50
C MET A 1 -2.14 -25.46 -83.17
N GLU A 2 -1.09 -26.17 -83.11
CA GLU A 2 -0.23 -26.42 -81.91
C GLU A 2 0.42 -25.16 -81.32
N TYR A 3 0.80 -24.18 -82.12
CA TYR A 3 1.44 -22.94 -81.68
C TYR A 3 0.48 -22.04 -80.95
N ALA A 4 -0.79 -22.00 -81.30
CA ALA A 4 -1.83 -21.23 -80.62
C ALA A 4 -2.17 -21.82 -79.22
N MET A 5 -2.18 -23.17 -79.13
CA MET A 5 -2.39 -23.85 -77.86
C MET A 5 -1.27 -23.57 -76.81
N ARG A 6 0.00 -23.66 -77.28
CA ARG A 6 1.14 -23.36 -76.38
C ARG A 6 1.19 -21.91 -75.89
N LYS A 7 0.71 -20.98 -76.71
CA LYS A 7 0.65 -19.56 -76.35
C LYS A 7 -0.43 -19.29 -75.25
N THR A 8 -1.58 -19.96 -75.41
CA THR A 8 -2.68 -19.85 -74.40
C THR A 8 -2.34 -20.53 -73.07
N GLU A 9 -1.64 -21.68 -73.11
CA GLU A 9 -1.11 -22.33 -71.86
C GLU A 9 -0.07 -21.48 -71.13
N ARG A 10 0.84 -20.83 -71.83
CA ARG A 10 1.80 -19.90 -71.21
C ARG A 10 1.14 -18.68 -70.61
N ALA A 11 0.14 -18.11 -71.27
CA ALA A 11 -0.65 -16.99 -70.75
C ALA A 11 -1.44 -17.41 -69.51
N ALA A 12 -2.09 -18.55 -69.49
CA ALA A 12 -2.83 -19.08 -68.33
C ALA A 12 -1.90 -19.39 -67.16
N ARG A 13 -0.67 -19.91 -67.37
CA ARG A 13 0.33 -20.07 -66.30
C ARG A 13 0.78 -18.74 -65.74
N SER A 14 0.99 -17.72 -66.57
CA SER A 14 1.36 -16.38 -66.16
C SER A 14 0.31 -15.75 -65.24
N VAL A 15 -0.97 -15.86 -65.61
CA VAL A 15 -2.09 -15.33 -64.80
C VAL A 15 -2.21 -16.03 -63.42
N LYS A 16 -2.07 -17.38 -63.42
CA LYS A 16 -2.08 -18.14 -62.15
C LYS A 16 -0.94 -17.73 -61.23
N THR A 17 0.27 -17.56 -61.81
CA THR A 17 1.45 -17.15 -61.03
C THR A 17 1.29 -15.72 -60.47
N GLN A 18 0.76 -14.78 -61.25
CA GLN A 18 0.47 -13.43 -60.80
C GLN A 18 -0.56 -13.41 -59.71
N PHE A 19 -1.62 -14.20 -59.83
CA PHE A 19 -2.63 -14.34 -58.79
C PHE A 19 -2.08 -14.92 -57.50
N LEU A 20 -1.21 -15.93 -57.56
CA LEU A 20 -0.54 -16.52 -56.43
C LEU A 20 0.36 -15.51 -55.73
N ILE A 21 1.14 -14.73 -56.45
CA ILE A 21 2.00 -13.67 -55.91
C ILE A 21 1.17 -12.62 -55.20
N PHE A 22 0.08 -12.19 -55.83
CA PHE A 22 -0.85 -11.24 -55.22
C PHE A 22 -1.42 -11.76 -53.91
N LEU A 23 -1.86 -13.01 -53.85
CA LEU A 23 -2.43 -13.66 -52.68
C LEU A 23 -1.39 -13.79 -51.56
N VAL A 24 -0.14 -14.17 -51.89
CA VAL A 24 0.95 -14.22 -50.90
C VAL A 24 1.30 -12.84 -50.38
N THR A 25 1.36 -11.82 -51.24
CA THR A 25 1.63 -10.44 -50.83
C THR A 25 0.53 -9.91 -49.89
N LEU A 26 -0.74 -10.16 -50.21
CA LEU A 26 -1.87 -9.80 -49.39
C LEU A 26 -1.79 -10.48 -48.01
N PHE A 27 -1.44 -11.77 -48.00
CA PHE A 27 -1.31 -12.52 -46.74
C PHE A 27 -0.17 -11.99 -45.86
N VAL A 28 0.98 -11.67 -46.46
CA VAL A 28 2.12 -11.05 -45.73
C VAL A 28 1.72 -9.68 -45.15
N PHE A 29 1.02 -8.88 -45.94
CA PHE A 29 0.53 -7.57 -45.46
C PHE A 29 -0.45 -7.72 -44.29
N LEU A 30 -1.36 -8.68 -44.36
CA LEU A 30 -2.30 -8.98 -43.29
C LEU A 30 -1.59 -9.44 -42.00
N LEU A 31 -0.54 -10.29 -42.17
CA LEU A 31 0.28 -10.74 -41.05
C LEU A 31 0.99 -9.56 -40.33
N ILE A 32 1.60 -8.68 -41.12
CA ILE A 32 2.30 -7.49 -40.59
C ILE A 32 1.29 -6.61 -39.86
N PHE A 33 0.11 -6.41 -40.46
CA PHE A 33 -0.94 -5.61 -39.81
C PHE A 33 -1.43 -6.20 -38.49
N CYS A 34 -1.64 -7.51 -38.42
CA CYS A 34 -1.99 -8.21 -37.18
C CYS A 34 -0.90 -8.06 -36.11
N ILE A 35 0.38 -8.18 -36.46
CA ILE A 35 1.49 -8.01 -35.54
C ILE A 35 1.51 -6.58 -34.97
N LEU A 36 1.31 -5.58 -35.83
CA LEU A 36 1.24 -4.18 -35.39
C LEU A 36 0.05 -3.92 -34.46
N LEU A 37 -1.13 -4.50 -34.74
CA LEU A 37 -2.28 -4.38 -33.86
C LEU A 37 -2.02 -5.01 -32.49
N ILE A 38 -1.45 -6.20 -32.45
CA ILE A 38 -1.10 -6.88 -31.20
C ILE A 38 -0.09 -6.05 -30.41
N TYR A 39 0.93 -5.54 -31.08
CA TYR A 39 1.96 -4.71 -30.45
C TYR A 39 1.36 -3.42 -29.83
N THR A 40 0.54 -2.70 -30.59
CA THR A 40 -0.10 -1.46 -30.08
C THR A 40 -1.07 -1.75 -28.95
N ALA A 41 -1.85 -2.82 -29.03
CA ALA A 41 -2.77 -3.23 -27.96
C ALA A 41 -2.00 -3.60 -26.68
N THR A 42 -0.89 -4.34 -26.82
CA THR A 42 -0.05 -4.72 -25.67
C THR A 42 0.60 -3.51 -25.02
N GLN A 43 1.08 -2.56 -25.80
CA GLN A 43 1.66 -1.31 -25.27
C GLN A 43 0.62 -0.46 -24.55
N ALA A 44 -0.59 -0.36 -25.09
CA ALA A 44 -1.69 0.36 -24.44
C ALA A 44 -2.06 -0.28 -23.09
N MET A 45 -2.20 -1.59 -23.05
CA MET A 45 -2.48 -2.35 -21.83
C MET A 45 -1.38 -2.20 -20.77
N LEU A 46 -0.11 -2.23 -21.20
CA LEU A 46 1.03 -2.06 -20.29
C LEU A 46 1.06 -0.64 -19.69
N SER A 47 0.83 0.39 -20.51
CA SER A 47 0.81 1.77 -20.03
C SER A 47 -0.34 2.03 -19.05
N GLU A 48 -1.52 1.47 -19.31
CA GLU A 48 -2.68 1.56 -18.42
C GLU A 48 -2.41 0.87 -17.08
N ASN A 49 -1.86 -0.35 -17.10
CA ASN A 49 -1.49 -1.06 -15.87
C ASN A 49 -0.42 -0.31 -15.06
N LEU A 50 0.57 0.29 -15.71
CA LEU A 50 1.59 1.09 -15.00
C LEU A 50 0.98 2.35 -14.37
N GLN A 51 0.02 2.98 -15.04
CA GLN A 51 -0.69 4.13 -14.48
C GLN A 51 -1.49 3.74 -13.24
N TYR A 52 -2.24 2.64 -13.26
CA TYR A 52 -2.96 2.12 -12.09
C TYR A 52 -2.03 1.86 -10.91
N ILE A 53 -0.89 1.21 -11.16
CA ILE A 53 0.10 0.94 -10.10
C ILE A 53 0.64 2.25 -9.50
N GLN A 54 0.88 3.26 -10.32
CA GLN A 54 1.36 4.56 -9.84
C GLN A 54 0.28 5.32 -9.05
N GLU A 55 -0.97 5.27 -9.48
CA GLU A 55 -2.10 5.85 -8.77
C GLU A 55 -2.29 5.19 -7.40
N ASP A 56 -2.33 3.84 -7.35
CA ASP A 56 -2.43 3.08 -6.10
C ASP A 56 -1.26 3.39 -5.15
N GLN A 57 -0.04 3.49 -5.68
CA GLN A 57 1.14 3.81 -4.88
C GLN A 57 1.06 5.22 -4.30
N THR A 58 0.56 6.18 -5.08
CA THR A 58 0.40 7.57 -4.64
C THR A 58 -0.69 7.68 -3.58
N GLU A 59 -1.81 6.99 -3.76
CA GLU A 59 -2.90 6.92 -2.80
C GLU A 59 -2.43 6.29 -1.47
N PHE A 60 -1.70 5.18 -1.56
CA PHE A 60 -1.13 4.52 -0.39
C PHE A 60 -0.14 5.43 0.37
N GLN A 61 0.75 6.13 -0.33
CA GLN A 61 1.67 7.09 0.28
C GLN A 61 0.92 8.24 0.95
N THR A 62 -0.12 8.74 0.32
CA THR A 62 -0.96 9.81 0.88
C THR A 62 -1.65 9.34 2.15
N ALA A 63 -2.24 8.15 2.14
CA ALA A 63 -2.88 7.55 3.31
C ALA A 63 -1.88 7.33 4.47
N LEU A 64 -0.68 6.84 4.19
CA LEU A 64 0.37 6.69 5.20
C LEU A 64 0.81 8.04 5.81
N ASN A 65 0.98 9.06 4.98
CA ASN A 65 1.34 10.39 5.46
C ASN A 65 0.24 11.00 6.32
N GLU A 66 -1.01 10.80 5.93
CA GLU A 66 -2.17 11.23 6.70
C GLU A 66 -2.24 10.52 8.06
N MET A 67 -2.11 9.19 8.08
CA MET A 67 -2.05 8.40 9.32
C MET A 67 -0.92 8.87 10.25
N SER A 68 0.28 9.09 9.69
CA SER A 68 1.42 9.60 10.46
C SER A 68 1.16 10.99 11.05
N SER A 69 0.56 11.89 10.27
CA SER A 69 0.20 13.22 10.70
C SER A 69 -0.86 13.20 11.83
N GLN A 70 -1.85 12.33 11.68
CA GLN A 70 -2.92 12.15 12.67
C GLN A 70 -2.36 11.57 13.97
N ALA A 71 -1.51 10.53 13.88
CA ALA A 71 -0.83 9.95 15.03
C ALA A 71 0.04 11.01 15.77
N ALA A 72 0.80 11.82 15.02
CA ALA A 72 1.59 12.89 15.60
C ALA A 72 0.71 13.97 16.30
N THR A 73 -0.45 14.26 15.73
CA THR A 73 -1.40 15.21 16.34
C THR A 73 -2.00 14.65 17.61
N ALA A 74 -2.40 13.39 17.64
CA ALA A 74 -2.90 12.70 18.82
C ALA A 74 -1.83 12.63 19.91
N ALA A 75 -0.59 12.27 19.55
CA ALA A 75 0.53 12.24 20.48
C ALA A 75 0.78 13.62 21.12
N LYS A 76 0.75 14.69 20.32
CA LYS A 76 0.86 16.07 20.85
C LYS A 76 -0.26 16.42 21.82
N ARG A 77 -1.52 16.10 21.50
CA ARG A 77 -2.65 16.34 22.40
C ARG A 77 -2.44 15.66 23.75
N ILE A 78 -2.04 14.40 23.74
CA ILE A 78 -1.75 13.63 24.94
C ILE A 78 -0.54 14.19 25.69
N GLN A 79 0.52 14.58 25.01
CA GLN A 79 1.70 15.16 25.62
C GLN A 79 1.40 16.46 26.40
N TYR A 80 0.42 17.24 25.96
CA TYR A 80 0.02 18.47 26.62
C TYR A 80 -1.10 18.28 27.67
N ASP A 81 -1.72 17.09 27.71
CA ASP A 81 -2.74 16.78 28.72
C ASP A 81 -2.14 16.61 30.10
N THR A 82 -2.73 17.25 31.08
CA THR A 82 -2.21 17.27 32.47
C THR A 82 -2.29 15.90 33.13
N ALA A 83 -3.38 15.16 32.92
CA ALA A 83 -3.56 13.83 33.50
C ALA A 83 -2.54 12.83 32.90
N CYS A 84 -2.33 12.86 31.57
CA CYS A 84 -1.37 12.04 30.91
C CYS A 84 0.08 12.36 31.34
N ARG A 85 0.41 13.63 31.53
CA ARG A 85 1.72 14.04 32.05
C ARG A 85 1.94 13.57 33.48
N THR A 86 0.94 13.70 34.33
CA THR A 86 0.99 13.25 35.73
C THR A 86 1.17 11.73 35.78
N PHE A 87 0.44 11.00 34.95
CA PHE A 87 0.57 9.55 34.81
C PHE A 87 1.97 9.14 34.39
N LEU A 88 2.52 9.76 33.33
CA LEU A 88 3.87 9.46 32.80
C LEU A 88 5.00 9.88 33.75
N SER A 89 4.74 10.78 34.66
CA SER A 89 5.72 11.19 35.69
C SER A 89 5.71 10.28 36.91
N ALA A 90 4.75 9.37 37.05
CA ALA A 90 4.67 8.45 38.17
C ALA A 90 5.80 7.41 38.06
N THR A 91 6.52 7.22 39.16
CA THR A 91 7.59 6.26 39.30
C THR A 91 7.16 4.92 39.91
N GLN A 92 5.94 4.88 40.44
CA GLN A 92 5.36 3.67 41.05
C GLN A 92 3.83 3.66 40.86
N TRP A 93 3.27 2.47 40.75
CA TRP A 93 1.83 2.27 40.61
C TRP A 93 0.99 2.79 41.77
N ASN A 94 1.54 2.83 43.02
CA ASN A 94 0.87 3.35 44.17
C ASN A 94 0.62 4.88 44.12
N GLN A 95 1.31 5.59 43.23
CA GLN A 95 1.10 7.02 42.98
C GLN A 95 -0.07 7.30 42.04
N ILE A 96 -0.60 6.27 41.39
CA ILE A 96 -1.63 6.37 40.37
C ILE A 96 -3.00 6.12 41.04
N SER A 97 -3.79 7.17 41.17
CA SER A 97 -5.15 7.04 41.71
C SER A 97 -6.12 6.50 40.64
N PRO A 98 -7.22 5.84 41.05
CA PRO A 98 -8.27 5.43 40.11
C PRO A 98 -8.93 6.60 39.38
N SER A 99 -8.94 7.83 39.97
CA SER A 99 -9.38 9.03 39.28
C SER A 99 -8.45 9.42 38.15
N LEU A 100 -7.13 9.38 38.38
CA LEU A 100 -6.14 9.67 37.34
C LEU A 100 -6.25 8.72 36.14
N ILE A 101 -6.46 7.42 36.38
CA ILE A 101 -6.71 6.45 35.31
C ILE A 101 -7.94 6.82 34.48
N ARG A 102 -9.03 7.25 35.12
CA ARG A 102 -10.24 7.69 34.42
C ARG A 102 -10.01 8.93 33.56
N GLU A 103 -9.24 9.88 34.07
CA GLU A 103 -8.88 11.10 33.36
C GLU A 103 -7.98 10.80 32.16
N VAL A 104 -6.98 9.93 32.33
CA VAL A 104 -6.13 9.44 31.24
C VAL A 104 -6.94 8.74 30.17
N ASN A 105 -7.86 7.84 30.54
CA ASN A 105 -8.73 7.17 29.56
C ASN A 105 -9.65 8.16 28.83
N ALA A 106 -10.12 9.19 29.50
CA ALA A 106 -10.93 10.24 28.89
C ALA A 106 -10.07 11.05 27.87
N ALA A 107 -8.83 11.38 28.22
CA ALA A 107 -7.90 12.06 27.32
C ALA A 107 -7.55 11.22 26.09
N ILE A 108 -7.29 9.91 26.27
CA ILE A 108 -7.08 8.94 25.19
C ILE A 108 -8.31 8.89 24.29
N GLY A 109 -9.50 8.71 24.87
CA GLY A 109 -10.75 8.69 24.10
C GLY A 109 -10.99 9.97 23.33
N ALA A 110 -10.69 11.14 23.90
CA ALA A 110 -10.78 12.42 23.21
C ALA A 110 -9.76 12.56 22.06
N ALA A 111 -8.59 11.98 22.20
CA ALA A 111 -7.59 11.97 21.12
C ALA A 111 -8.00 11.04 19.97
N GLN A 112 -8.68 9.92 20.28
CA GLN A 112 -9.17 8.95 19.30
C GLN A 112 -10.46 9.39 18.59
N LEU A 113 -11.34 10.15 19.27
CA LEU A 113 -12.64 10.59 18.72
C LEU A 113 -12.55 11.44 17.44
N GLY A 114 -11.39 11.98 17.13
CA GLY A 114 -11.16 12.73 15.89
C GLY A 114 -10.66 11.87 14.73
N ASP A 115 -10.41 10.58 14.96
CA ASP A 115 -9.71 9.74 14.00
C ASP A 115 -10.11 8.27 14.12
N SER A 116 -10.82 7.79 13.10
CA SER A 116 -11.26 6.39 13.00
C SER A 116 -10.11 5.40 12.74
N MET A 117 -8.91 5.88 12.41
CA MET A 117 -7.75 5.05 12.14
C MET A 117 -6.89 4.76 13.36
N LEU A 118 -7.01 5.56 14.42
CA LEU A 118 -6.32 5.32 15.69
C LEU A 118 -7.06 4.28 16.53
N ALA A 119 -6.61 3.04 16.46
CA ALA A 119 -7.22 1.92 17.19
C ALA A 119 -6.88 1.95 18.68
N GLU A 120 -5.65 2.32 19.04
CA GLU A 120 -5.17 2.28 20.42
C GLU A 120 -4.04 3.30 20.65
N ILE A 121 -3.98 3.82 21.86
CA ILE A 121 -2.88 4.62 22.37
C ILE A 121 -2.38 3.97 23.65
N ALA A 122 -1.14 3.52 23.64
CA ALA A 122 -0.50 2.91 24.80
C ALA A 122 0.58 3.83 25.37
N PHE A 123 0.69 3.85 26.70
CA PHE A 123 1.81 4.50 27.38
C PHE A 123 2.87 3.43 27.73
N VAL A 124 4.05 3.62 27.23
CA VAL A 124 5.19 2.73 27.51
C VAL A 124 6.25 3.53 28.24
N SER A 125 6.44 3.25 29.51
CA SER A 125 7.36 3.96 30.39
C SER A 125 7.89 2.97 31.43
N ASP A 126 9.11 3.15 31.89
CA ASP A 126 9.65 2.39 33.00
C ASP A 126 9.46 3.19 34.30
N PRO A 127 8.77 2.68 35.32
CA PRO A 127 8.24 1.32 35.48
C PRO A 127 6.73 1.16 35.18
N VAL A 128 6.04 2.19 34.68
CA VAL A 128 4.58 2.19 34.55
C VAL A 128 4.16 2.13 33.08
N ASN A 129 3.65 0.98 32.64
CA ASN A 129 3.09 0.80 31.32
C ASN A 129 1.58 0.73 31.37
N TRP A 130 0.87 1.36 30.41
CA TRP A 130 -0.57 1.35 30.34
C TRP A 130 -1.07 1.16 28.91
N SER A 131 -2.00 0.21 28.76
CA SER A 131 -2.80 0.03 27.55
C SER A 131 -4.08 -0.71 27.87
N SER A 132 -5.14 -0.48 27.11
CA SER A 132 -6.38 -1.25 27.18
C SER A 132 -6.35 -2.48 26.27
N LEU A 133 -5.48 -2.47 25.24
CA LEU A 133 -5.44 -3.48 24.20
C LEU A 133 -4.22 -4.41 24.29
N PHE A 134 -3.06 -3.87 24.61
CA PHE A 134 -1.81 -4.60 24.58
C PHE A 134 -1.52 -5.34 25.89
N LEU A 135 -1.01 -6.57 25.75
CA LEU A 135 -0.54 -7.36 26.90
C LEU A 135 0.76 -6.77 27.47
N PRO A 136 1.06 -6.96 28.78
CA PRO A 136 2.31 -6.47 29.37
C PRO A 136 3.57 -6.95 28.66
N SER A 137 3.58 -8.17 28.14
CA SER A 137 4.72 -8.70 27.35
C SER A 137 4.94 -7.93 26.05
N GLN A 138 3.86 -7.51 25.40
CA GLN A 138 3.91 -6.73 24.17
C GLN A 138 4.40 -5.30 24.42
N LEU A 139 3.95 -4.69 25.53
CA LEU A 139 4.46 -3.39 25.95
C LEU A 139 5.95 -3.43 26.29
N ALA A 140 6.42 -4.53 26.90
CA ALA A 140 7.84 -4.72 27.16
C ALA A 140 8.69 -4.87 25.88
N GLU A 141 8.16 -5.59 24.86
CA GLU A 141 8.80 -5.68 23.54
C GLU A 141 8.87 -4.30 22.85
N MET A 142 7.77 -3.54 22.90
CA MET A 142 7.74 -2.18 22.36
C MET A 142 8.76 -1.28 23.07
N GLN A 143 8.88 -1.38 24.39
CA GLN A 143 9.83 -0.61 25.17
C GLN A 143 11.27 -0.90 24.74
N GLN A 144 11.62 -2.17 24.48
CA GLN A 144 12.94 -2.55 23.99
C GLN A 144 13.24 -2.06 22.57
N ALA A 145 12.19 -1.90 21.75
CA ALA A 145 12.31 -1.44 20.37
C ALA A 145 12.31 0.09 20.24
N MET A 146 12.03 0.82 21.33
CA MET A 146 12.02 2.29 21.32
C MET A 146 13.42 2.85 21.06
N PRO A 147 13.54 3.82 20.12
CA PRO A 147 14.80 4.50 19.90
C PRO A 147 15.15 5.40 21.11
N GLU A 148 16.44 5.58 21.36
CA GLU A 148 16.92 6.53 22.39
C GLU A 148 16.51 7.98 22.10
N LYS A 149 16.20 8.30 20.86
CA LYS A 149 15.73 9.62 20.43
C LYS A 149 14.21 9.67 20.44
N ARG A 150 13.65 10.82 20.82
CA ARG A 150 12.20 11.11 20.79
C ARG A 150 11.73 11.36 19.35
N GLU A 151 11.69 10.32 18.54
CA GLU A 151 11.23 10.37 17.16
C GLU A 151 10.06 9.40 16.98
N LEU A 152 9.11 9.76 16.12
CA LEU A 152 8.07 8.84 15.68
C LEU A 152 8.72 7.78 14.77
N VAL A 153 8.76 6.55 15.25
CA VAL A 153 9.34 5.44 14.50
C VAL A 153 8.29 4.39 14.25
N PRO A 154 8.06 3.98 12.99
CA PRO A 154 7.20 2.84 12.70
C PRO A 154 7.89 1.56 13.18
N LEU A 155 7.29 0.86 14.12
CA LEU A 155 7.81 -0.39 14.67
C LEU A 155 7.34 -1.64 13.94
N GLY A 156 6.37 -1.54 13.08
CA GLY A 156 5.79 -2.68 12.33
C GLY A 156 4.27 -2.74 12.41
N ILE A 157 3.62 -3.74 11.88
CA ILE A 157 2.15 -3.92 11.87
C ILE A 157 1.72 -4.94 12.94
N TYR A 158 0.83 -4.62 13.84
CA TYR A 158 0.25 -5.48 14.86
C TYR A 158 -1.23 -5.78 14.58
N THR A 159 -1.60 -7.04 14.54
CA THR A 159 -2.99 -7.47 14.44
C THR A 159 -3.40 -8.12 15.76
N PRO A 160 -4.37 -7.55 16.50
CA PRO A 160 -4.86 -8.14 17.74
C PRO A 160 -5.29 -9.59 17.54
N GLY A 161 -4.82 -10.51 18.42
CA GLY A 161 -5.18 -11.93 18.36
C GLY A 161 -4.39 -12.80 17.38
N LYS A 162 -3.46 -12.23 16.60
CA LYS A 162 -2.52 -13.00 15.78
C LYS A 162 -1.08 -12.60 16.12
N PRO A 163 -0.28 -13.45 16.76
CA PRO A 163 1.02 -13.07 17.33
C PRO A 163 2.13 -12.79 16.31
N ARG A 164 1.86 -12.66 15.01
CA ARG A 164 2.92 -12.54 13.98
C ARG A 164 2.63 -11.61 12.80
N SER A 165 1.60 -10.78 12.83
CA SER A 165 1.40 -9.81 11.74
C SER A 165 0.91 -8.48 12.30
N ALA A 166 1.81 -7.52 12.38
CA ALA A 166 1.41 -6.37 13.16
C ALA A 166 2.21 -5.12 12.79
N SER A 167 1.59 -3.98 12.53
CA SER A 167 2.26 -2.69 12.38
C SER A 167 2.06 -1.83 13.60
N TYR A 168 3.13 -1.39 14.17
CA TYR A 168 3.17 -0.45 15.28
C TYR A 168 3.65 0.91 14.77
N PHE A 169 2.94 1.95 15.14
CA PHE A 169 3.45 3.31 15.08
C PHE A 169 3.57 3.83 16.51
N VAL A 170 4.73 4.31 16.84
CA VAL A 170 5.00 4.99 18.13
C VAL A 170 5.20 6.46 17.89
#